data_99765f8ac0ea85491592c449fa280d16
#
_entry.id   99765f8ac0ea85491592c449fa280d16
#
_cell.length_a   1.000
_cell.length_b   1.000
_cell.length_c   1.000
_cell.angle_alpha   90.00
_cell.angle_beta   90.00
_cell.angle_gamma   90.00
#
_symmetry.space_group_name_H-M   'P 1'
#
loop_
_entity.id
_entity.type
_entity.pdbx_description
1 polymer ?
#
loop_
_entity_poly.entity_id
_entity_poly.type
_entity_poly.pdbx_seq_one_letter_code
_entity_poly.pdbx_strand_id
1 'polypeptide(L)'
;MQILYNILHPIEFSEKIRWKVRKKKLKFCGQGSSMGMNFVLRGEEYITIGDNSHCGKNNQLSVYREYRGKKTGRKSYIHIGNNVSIMDNCHVSCANLIEIGDGVLFGDNVFVTDNYHGDNTYNEIHIPPIERELYIGEPVKIGDNVWIGRNVCIMPGVC
;
A
#
# COMPACT_ATOMS: atom_id res chain seq x y z
N MET A 1 21.38 -24.66 12.35
CA MET A 1 21.74 -23.58 11.42
C MET A 1 20.78 -22.40 11.52
N GLN A 2 19.45 -22.56 11.43
CA GLN A 2 18.46 -21.45 11.50
C GLN A 2 18.47 -20.67 12.84
N ILE A 3 18.66 -21.37 13.99
CA ILE A 3 18.70 -20.71 15.31
C ILE A 3 19.90 -19.76 15.39
N LEU A 4 21.07 -20.20 14.94
CA LEU A 4 22.30 -19.38 14.94
C LEU A 4 22.15 -18.17 14.01
N TYR A 5 21.55 -18.35 12.83
CA TYR A 5 21.24 -17.25 11.91
C TYR A 5 20.36 -16.20 12.58
N ASN A 6 19.29 -16.61 13.26
CA ASN A 6 18.35 -15.69 13.93
C ASN A 6 19.01 -14.90 15.09
N ILE A 7 20.00 -15.51 15.77
CA ILE A 7 20.77 -14.83 16.81
C ILE A 7 21.69 -13.76 16.20
N LEU A 8 22.27 -14.05 15.05
CA LEU A 8 23.16 -13.12 14.34
C LEU A 8 22.40 -12.00 13.61
N HIS A 9 21.11 -12.21 13.29
CA HIS A 9 20.24 -11.27 12.56
C HIS A 9 18.95 -10.97 13.34
N PRO A 10 19.02 -10.38 14.53
CA PRO A 10 17.86 -10.21 15.41
C PRO A 10 16.79 -9.30 14.82
N ILE A 11 17.17 -8.27 14.06
CA ILE A 11 16.23 -7.34 13.41
C ILE A 11 15.40 -8.07 12.35
N GLU A 12 16.05 -8.82 11.47
CA GLU A 12 15.33 -9.59 10.43
C GLU A 12 14.41 -10.65 11.05
N PHE A 13 14.85 -11.27 12.13
CA PHE A 13 14.02 -12.24 12.85
C PHE A 13 12.78 -11.59 13.47
N SER A 14 12.94 -10.42 14.11
CA SER A 14 11.83 -9.66 14.69
C SER A 14 10.81 -9.21 13.61
N GLU A 15 11.27 -8.77 12.44
CA GLU A 15 10.41 -8.38 11.34
C GLU A 15 9.65 -9.58 10.73
N LYS A 16 10.26 -10.76 10.65
CA LYS A 16 9.57 -11.99 10.26
C LYS A 16 8.44 -12.36 11.24
N ILE A 17 8.67 -12.18 12.55
CA ILE A 17 7.62 -12.38 13.56
C ILE A 17 6.53 -11.33 13.39
N ARG A 18 6.91 -10.07 13.25
CA ARG A 18 6.00 -8.95 13.03
C ARG A 18 5.09 -9.21 11.82
N TRP A 19 5.66 -9.65 10.70
CA TRP A 19 4.89 -10.04 9.52
C TRP A 19 3.92 -11.20 9.81
N LYS A 20 4.37 -12.27 10.47
CA LYS A 20 3.49 -13.40 10.86
C LYS A 20 2.28 -12.97 11.69
N VAL A 21 2.43 -11.94 12.52
CA VAL A 21 1.33 -11.40 13.33
C VAL A 21 0.43 -10.48 12.48
N ARG A 22 1.05 -9.55 11.73
CA ARG A 22 0.32 -8.52 10.98
C ARG A 22 -0.48 -9.11 9.82
N LYS A 23 0.04 -10.09 9.10
CA LYS A 23 -0.67 -10.72 7.98
C LYS A 23 -2.00 -11.37 8.38
N LYS A 24 -2.16 -11.78 9.65
CA LYS A 24 -3.42 -12.33 10.17
C LYS A 24 -4.53 -11.29 10.29
N LYS A 25 -4.19 -9.99 10.26
CA LYS A 25 -5.13 -8.88 10.30
C LYS A 25 -5.57 -8.44 8.91
N LEU A 26 -4.87 -8.86 7.87
CA LEU A 26 -5.27 -8.60 6.49
C LEU A 26 -6.60 -9.29 6.20
N LYS A 27 -7.40 -8.68 5.33
CA LYS A 27 -8.63 -9.30 4.83
C LYS A 27 -8.33 -10.65 4.17
N PHE A 28 -7.24 -10.73 3.44
CA PHE A 28 -6.70 -11.96 2.85
C PHE A 28 -5.19 -11.82 2.63
N CYS A 29 -4.45 -12.90 2.83
CA CYS A 29 -3.04 -12.99 2.48
C CYS A 29 -2.74 -14.39 1.96
N GLY A 30 -2.39 -14.48 0.69
CA GLY A 30 -2.06 -15.70 -0.02
C GLY A 30 -0.81 -16.38 0.49
N GLN A 31 -0.62 -17.61 0.03
CA GLN A 31 0.55 -18.41 0.39
C GLN A 31 1.82 -17.83 -0.24
N GLY A 32 2.96 -18.01 0.42
CA GLY A 32 4.25 -17.54 -0.09
C GLY A 32 4.47 -16.02 -0.03
N SER A 33 3.44 -15.22 0.29
CA SER A 33 3.56 -13.76 0.28
C SER A 33 4.24 -13.20 1.51
N SER A 34 5.01 -12.12 1.32
CA SER A 34 5.84 -11.52 2.38
C SER A 34 6.00 -10.01 2.25
N MET A 35 6.33 -9.38 3.37
CA MET A 35 6.80 -7.99 3.42
C MET A 35 8.19 -7.93 4.04
N GLY A 36 9.02 -7.04 3.50
CA GLY A 36 10.36 -6.75 3.99
C GLY A 36 10.36 -5.98 5.31
N MET A 37 11.51 -5.43 5.68
CA MET A 37 11.67 -4.70 6.94
C MET A 37 10.98 -3.33 6.91
N ASN A 38 10.63 -2.80 8.10
CA ASN A 38 10.08 -1.46 8.30
C ASN A 38 8.77 -1.18 7.52
N PHE A 39 7.97 -2.21 7.27
CA PHE A 39 6.68 -1.99 6.61
C PHE A 39 5.67 -1.30 7.53
N VAL A 40 4.77 -0.54 6.91
CA VAL A 40 3.62 0.08 7.58
C VAL A 40 2.34 -0.42 6.92
N LEU A 41 1.43 -0.95 7.75
CA LEU A 41 0.06 -1.31 7.33
C LEU A 41 -0.92 -0.49 8.15
N ARG A 42 -1.91 0.12 7.47
CA ARG A 42 -3.05 0.81 8.09
C ARG A 42 -4.33 0.36 7.42
N GLY A 43 -5.36 0.02 8.19
CA GLY A 43 -6.60 -0.55 7.66
C GLY A 43 -6.39 -1.93 7.07
N GLU A 44 -5.65 -2.80 7.75
CA GLU A 44 -5.26 -4.13 7.28
C GLU A 44 -6.46 -5.00 6.89
N GLU A 45 -7.57 -4.84 7.59
CA GLU A 45 -8.81 -5.55 7.32
C GLU A 45 -9.45 -5.21 5.96
N TYR A 46 -8.90 -4.21 5.27
CA TYR A 46 -9.32 -3.78 3.92
C TYR A 46 -8.26 -4.02 2.86
N ILE A 47 -7.21 -4.77 3.19
CA ILE A 47 -6.12 -5.10 2.28
C ILE A 47 -6.16 -6.58 1.96
N THR A 48 -6.08 -6.92 0.67
CA THR A 48 -5.89 -8.29 0.18
C THR A 48 -4.58 -8.38 -0.58
N ILE A 49 -3.84 -9.45 -0.35
CA ILE A 49 -2.58 -9.79 -1.04
C ILE A 49 -2.72 -11.21 -1.56
N GLY A 50 -2.53 -11.43 -2.85
CA GLY A 50 -2.56 -12.75 -3.50
C GLY A 50 -1.39 -13.64 -3.13
N ASP A 51 -1.23 -14.74 -3.84
CA ASP A 51 -0.17 -15.71 -3.63
C ASP A 51 1.18 -15.22 -4.19
N ASN A 52 2.28 -15.63 -3.56
CA ASN A 52 3.66 -15.37 -4.00
C ASN A 52 3.97 -13.89 -4.28
N SER A 53 3.32 -12.98 -3.58
CA SER A 53 3.53 -11.53 -3.74
C SER A 53 4.46 -11.00 -2.65
N HIS A 54 5.46 -10.20 -3.05
CA HIS A 54 6.55 -9.76 -2.20
C HIS A 54 6.68 -8.24 -2.20
N CYS A 55 6.74 -7.65 -1.01
CA CYS A 55 7.10 -6.24 -0.83
C CYS A 55 8.49 -6.14 -0.21
N GLY A 56 9.30 -5.25 -0.74
CA GLY A 56 10.62 -4.91 -0.21
C GLY A 56 10.56 -4.16 1.12
N LYS A 57 11.61 -3.38 1.42
CA LYS A 57 11.74 -2.64 2.68
C LYS A 57 11.01 -1.30 2.61
N ASN A 58 10.65 -0.77 3.79
CA ASN A 58 10.08 0.57 3.99
C ASN A 58 8.79 0.81 3.21
N ASN A 59 8.05 -0.23 2.85
CA ASN A 59 6.81 -0.09 2.12
C ASN A 59 5.65 0.26 3.04
N GLN A 60 4.73 1.07 2.52
CA GLN A 60 3.52 1.45 3.23
C GLN A 60 2.29 1.13 2.39
N LEU A 61 1.34 0.38 2.98
CA LEU A 61 0.01 0.16 2.42
C LEU A 61 -1.00 0.73 3.41
N SER A 62 -1.77 1.72 2.97
CA SER A 62 -2.70 2.43 3.85
C SER A 62 -4.08 2.55 3.22
N VAL A 63 -5.11 2.10 3.94
CA VAL A 63 -6.52 2.29 3.56
C VAL A 63 -7.17 3.23 4.57
N TYR A 64 -7.74 4.33 4.06
CA TYR A 64 -8.41 5.35 4.84
C TYR A 64 -9.92 5.28 4.62
N ARG A 65 -10.67 4.91 5.63
CA ARG A 65 -12.15 4.99 5.68
C ARG A 65 -12.66 6.17 6.49
N GLU A 66 -11.74 6.83 7.15
CA GLU A 66 -11.98 8.04 7.92
C GLU A 66 -10.78 8.98 7.79
N TYR A 67 -11.05 10.26 7.66
CA TYR A 67 -10.06 11.32 7.68
C TYR A 67 -10.55 12.47 8.56
N ARG A 68 -9.76 12.87 9.58
CA ARG A 68 -10.08 13.94 10.53
C ARG A 68 -11.46 13.80 11.19
N GLY A 69 -11.83 12.58 11.57
CA GLY A 69 -13.10 12.28 12.21
C GLY A 69 -14.30 12.19 11.26
N LYS A 70 -14.10 12.37 9.96
CA LYS A 70 -15.13 12.23 8.95
C LYS A 70 -14.93 10.94 8.15
N LYS A 71 -16.02 10.17 8.01
CA LYS A 71 -16.01 8.97 7.15
C LYS A 71 -15.85 9.36 5.70
N THR A 72 -15.02 8.62 4.96
CA THR A 72 -14.82 8.84 3.52
C THR A 72 -16.06 8.52 2.68
N GLY A 73 -17.04 7.80 3.25
CA GLY A 73 -18.27 7.38 2.54
C GLY A 73 -18.05 6.26 1.51
N ARG A 74 -16.82 5.83 1.31
CA ARG A 74 -16.46 4.77 0.34
C ARG A 74 -16.19 3.44 1.04
N LYS A 75 -16.40 2.33 0.32
CA LYS A 75 -15.94 1.00 0.74
C LYS A 75 -14.49 0.78 0.28
N SER A 76 -13.59 1.59 0.84
CA SER A 76 -12.20 1.64 0.42
C SER A 76 -11.48 0.33 0.66
N TYR A 77 -10.68 -0.12 -0.33
CA TYR A 77 -9.80 -1.28 -0.17
C TYR A 77 -8.63 -1.27 -1.15
N ILE A 78 -7.56 -2.00 -0.79
CA ILE A 78 -6.43 -2.31 -1.65
C ILE A 78 -6.51 -3.80 -2.00
N HIS A 79 -6.43 -4.11 -3.30
CA HIS A 79 -6.25 -5.46 -3.80
C HIS A 79 -4.91 -5.56 -4.52
N ILE A 80 -4.08 -6.52 -4.08
CA ILE A 80 -2.82 -6.88 -4.73
C ILE A 80 -2.98 -8.32 -5.21
N GLY A 81 -2.76 -8.54 -6.51
CA GLY A 81 -2.87 -9.85 -7.16
C GLY A 81 -1.76 -10.83 -6.78
N ASN A 82 -1.63 -11.87 -7.57
CA ASN A 82 -0.63 -12.92 -7.39
C ASN A 82 0.69 -12.57 -8.07
N ASN A 83 1.82 -13.11 -7.56
CA ASN A 83 3.15 -12.93 -8.16
C ASN A 83 3.55 -11.46 -8.34
N VAL A 84 3.05 -10.56 -7.50
CA VAL A 84 3.38 -9.13 -7.54
C VAL A 84 4.69 -8.88 -6.78
N SER A 85 5.57 -8.09 -7.36
CA SER A 85 6.82 -7.65 -6.72
C SER A 85 6.80 -6.13 -6.55
N ILE A 86 6.80 -5.67 -5.30
CA ILE A 86 6.90 -4.25 -4.95
C ILE A 86 8.30 -4.04 -4.35
N MET A 87 9.13 -3.21 -5.00
CA MET A 87 10.48 -2.93 -4.52
C MET A 87 10.48 -2.04 -3.27
N ASP A 88 11.58 -1.41 -2.93
CA ASP A 88 11.74 -0.66 -1.68
C ASP A 88 11.09 0.73 -1.74
N ASN A 89 10.67 1.24 -0.57
CA ASN A 89 10.17 2.60 -0.35
C ASN A 89 8.91 2.96 -1.15
N CYS A 90 8.07 1.99 -1.49
CA CYS A 90 6.82 2.26 -2.18
C CYS A 90 5.70 2.59 -1.18
N HIS A 91 4.78 3.45 -1.60
CA HIS A 91 3.64 3.85 -0.79
C HIS A 91 2.34 3.75 -1.60
N VAL A 92 1.39 2.96 -1.11
CA VAL A 92 0.03 2.83 -1.66
C VAL A 92 -0.94 3.44 -0.67
N SER A 93 -1.60 4.53 -1.07
CA SER A 93 -2.53 5.33 -0.24
C SER A 93 -3.92 5.29 -0.84
N CYS A 94 -4.84 4.58 -0.19
CA CYS A 94 -6.18 4.30 -0.70
C CYS A 94 -7.26 4.92 0.17
N ALA A 95 -8.18 5.67 -0.45
CA ALA A 95 -9.41 6.15 0.18
C ALA A 95 -10.68 5.75 -0.63
N ASN A 96 -10.52 5.15 -1.80
CA ASN A 96 -11.57 4.59 -2.65
C ASN A 96 -11.24 3.14 -2.99
N LEU A 97 -10.48 2.92 -4.07
CA LEU A 97 -10.13 1.59 -4.55
C LEU A 97 -8.80 1.63 -5.31
N ILE A 98 -7.87 0.75 -4.91
CA ILE A 98 -6.65 0.50 -5.68
C ILE A 98 -6.57 -0.98 -5.97
N GLU A 99 -6.58 -1.33 -7.25
CA GLU A 99 -6.44 -2.70 -7.75
C GLU A 99 -5.11 -2.84 -8.49
N ILE A 100 -4.32 -3.83 -8.10
CA ILE A 100 -3.04 -4.19 -8.71
C ILE A 100 -3.19 -5.63 -9.19
N GLY A 101 -3.09 -5.84 -10.49
CA GLY A 101 -3.24 -7.14 -11.14
C GLY A 101 -2.11 -8.13 -10.84
N ASP A 102 -2.16 -9.27 -11.48
CA ASP A 102 -1.20 -10.34 -11.30
C ASP A 102 0.13 -10.03 -12.04
N GLY A 103 1.25 -10.50 -11.49
CA GLY A 103 2.56 -10.40 -12.14
C GLY A 103 3.13 -8.98 -12.27
N VAL A 104 2.59 -8.01 -11.54
CA VAL A 104 3.03 -6.61 -11.61
C VAL A 104 4.37 -6.43 -10.90
N LEU A 105 5.27 -5.66 -11.51
CA LEU A 105 6.56 -5.26 -10.94
C LEU A 105 6.60 -3.75 -10.68
N PHE A 106 6.78 -3.37 -9.43
CA PHE A 106 7.09 -2.00 -9.01
C PHE A 106 8.59 -1.82 -8.86
N GLY A 107 9.13 -0.75 -9.44
CA GLY A 107 10.46 -0.23 -9.07
C GLY A 107 10.44 0.42 -7.69
N ASP A 108 11.60 0.96 -7.26
CA ASP A 108 11.69 1.65 -5.97
C ASP A 108 11.01 3.02 -5.99
N ASN A 109 10.58 3.49 -4.83
CA ASN A 109 10.03 4.83 -4.61
C ASN A 109 8.77 5.10 -5.47
N VAL A 110 7.94 4.10 -5.71
CA VAL A 110 6.67 4.27 -6.41
C VAL A 110 5.61 4.75 -5.42
N PHE A 111 4.86 5.79 -5.81
CA PHE A 111 3.70 6.27 -5.07
C PHE A 111 2.43 6.02 -5.88
N VAL A 112 1.46 5.34 -5.27
CA VAL A 112 0.14 5.09 -5.86
C VAL A 112 -0.92 5.67 -4.92
N THR A 113 -1.80 6.51 -5.45
CA THR A 113 -2.87 7.09 -4.64
C THR A 113 -4.14 7.31 -5.45
N ASP A 114 -5.29 7.14 -4.79
CA ASP A 114 -6.61 7.51 -5.30
C ASP A 114 -7.19 8.74 -4.57
N ASN A 115 -6.34 9.45 -3.79
CA ASN A 115 -6.77 10.57 -2.96
C ASN A 115 -5.67 11.62 -2.81
N TYR A 116 -6.06 12.87 -2.46
CA TYR A 116 -5.14 13.95 -2.11
C TYR A 116 -5.83 15.01 -1.25
N HIS A 117 -5.06 15.96 -0.71
CA HIS A 117 -5.58 17.02 0.16
C HIS A 117 -6.17 18.18 -0.64
N GLY A 118 -7.49 18.39 -0.51
CA GLY A 118 -8.22 19.43 -1.21
C GLY A 118 -8.66 19.04 -2.62
N ASP A 119 -9.39 19.93 -3.27
CA ASP A 119 -9.89 19.75 -4.63
C ASP A 119 -9.04 20.47 -5.69
N ASN A 120 -7.93 21.07 -5.26
CA ASN A 120 -7.01 21.87 -6.08
C ASN A 120 -7.66 23.08 -6.76
N THR A 121 -8.78 23.56 -6.23
CA THR A 121 -9.43 24.79 -6.73
C THR A 121 -8.81 26.02 -6.12
N TYR A 122 -9.05 27.19 -6.77
CA TYR A 122 -8.59 28.48 -6.27
C TYR A 122 -9.17 28.83 -4.88
N ASN A 123 -10.36 28.30 -4.55
CA ASN A 123 -11.01 28.56 -3.27
C ASN A 123 -10.23 28.01 -2.07
N GLU A 124 -9.39 27.02 -2.28
CA GLU A 124 -8.59 26.38 -1.23
C GLU A 124 -7.15 26.92 -1.13
N ILE A 125 -6.77 27.90 -1.97
CA ILE A 125 -5.36 28.36 -2.03
C ILE A 125 -4.86 28.94 -0.71
N HIS A 126 -5.74 29.50 0.11
CA HIS A 126 -5.41 30.10 1.42
C HIS A 126 -5.54 29.11 2.58
N ILE A 127 -5.98 27.88 2.32
CA ILE A 127 -6.15 26.84 3.34
C ILE A 127 -4.91 25.95 3.32
N PRO A 128 -4.19 25.78 4.44
CA PRO A 128 -3.09 24.84 4.52
C PRO A 128 -3.53 23.44 4.06
N PRO A 129 -2.77 22.69 3.23
CA PRO A 129 -3.19 21.40 2.69
C PRO A 129 -3.63 20.39 3.76
N ILE A 130 -2.99 20.41 4.93
CA ILE A 130 -3.36 19.51 6.03
C ILE A 130 -4.76 19.82 6.61
N GLU A 131 -5.27 21.03 6.42
CA GLU A 131 -6.58 21.45 6.90
C GLU A 131 -7.71 21.24 5.88
N ARG A 132 -7.34 20.98 4.61
CA ARG A 132 -8.30 20.73 3.55
C ARG A 132 -8.99 19.38 3.74
N GLU A 133 -10.19 19.23 3.18
CA GLU A 133 -10.87 17.95 3.10
C GLU A 133 -10.06 16.98 2.23
N LEU A 134 -10.21 15.69 2.48
CA LEU A 134 -9.62 14.68 1.60
C LEU A 134 -10.45 14.59 0.32
N TYR A 135 -9.84 14.94 -0.81
CA TYR A 135 -10.41 14.64 -2.11
C TYR A 135 -10.26 13.14 -2.39
N ILE A 136 -11.36 12.49 -2.70
CA ILE A 136 -11.39 11.05 -3.04
C ILE A 136 -11.68 10.97 -4.54
N GLY A 137 -10.64 10.62 -5.29
CA GLY A 137 -10.72 10.53 -6.74
C GLY A 137 -11.27 9.19 -7.24
N GLU A 138 -11.20 9.00 -8.55
CA GLU A 138 -11.58 7.75 -9.20
C GLU A 138 -10.60 6.62 -8.82
N PRO A 139 -11.05 5.34 -8.89
CA PRO A 139 -10.22 4.19 -8.63
C PRO A 139 -8.93 4.17 -9.46
N VAL A 140 -7.88 3.60 -8.89
CA VAL A 140 -6.66 3.25 -9.64
C VAL A 140 -6.70 1.76 -9.94
N LYS A 141 -6.48 1.40 -11.22
CA LYS A 141 -6.44 0.02 -11.69
C LYS A 141 -5.18 -0.23 -12.49
N ILE A 142 -4.31 -1.08 -11.99
CA ILE A 142 -3.09 -1.52 -12.66
C ILE A 142 -3.36 -2.93 -13.18
N GLY A 143 -3.29 -3.12 -14.49
CA GLY A 143 -3.54 -4.40 -15.14
C GLY A 143 -2.47 -5.45 -14.84
N ASP A 144 -2.63 -6.65 -15.38
CA ASP A 144 -1.68 -7.75 -15.19
C ASP A 144 -0.38 -7.50 -15.95
N ASN A 145 0.75 -8.03 -15.41
CA ASN A 145 2.06 -8.01 -16.03
C ASN A 145 2.61 -6.59 -16.35
N VAL A 146 2.15 -5.57 -15.64
CA VAL A 146 2.63 -4.20 -15.80
C VAL A 146 3.96 -4.04 -15.08
N TRP A 147 4.91 -3.36 -15.73
CA TRP A 147 6.13 -2.87 -15.10
C TRP A 147 6.04 -1.36 -14.86
N ILE A 148 6.19 -0.98 -13.59
CA ILE A 148 6.20 0.41 -13.15
C ILE A 148 7.64 0.75 -12.76
N GLY A 149 8.21 1.73 -13.47
CA GLY A 149 9.60 2.16 -13.23
C GLY A 149 9.79 2.85 -11.88
N ARG A 150 11.04 3.10 -11.51
CA ARG A 150 11.42 3.82 -10.28
C ARG A 150 10.88 5.27 -10.31
N ASN A 151 10.52 5.78 -9.12
CA ASN A 151 10.07 7.17 -8.89
C ASN A 151 8.78 7.54 -9.67
N VAL A 152 7.98 6.56 -10.05
CA VAL A 152 6.68 6.81 -10.68
C VAL A 152 5.64 7.18 -9.63
N CYS A 153 4.80 8.15 -9.98
CA CYS A 153 3.61 8.52 -9.21
C CYS A 153 2.37 8.19 -10.04
N ILE A 154 1.49 7.33 -9.51
CA ILE A 154 0.21 6.95 -10.11
C ILE A 154 -0.88 7.66 -9.34
N MET A 155 -1.63 8.52 -10.04
CA MET A 155 -2.64 9.40 -9.48
C MET A 155 -4.06 8.83 -9.67
N PRO A 156 -5.07 9.39 -8.99
CA PRO A 156 -6.46 8.95 -9.13
C PRO A 156 -6.94 8.83 -10.58
N GLY A 157 -7.68 7.76 -10.88
CA GLY A 157 -8.31 7.54 -12.19
C GLY A 157 -7.41 6.91 -13.25
N VAL A 158 -6.17 6.55 -12.93
CA VAL A 158 -5.30 5.81 -13.86
C VAL A 158 -5.76 4.36 -13.98
N CYS A 159 -5.89 3.90 -15.20
CA CYS A 159 -6.24 2.51 -15.54
C CYS A 159 -5.54 2.04 -16.83
#